data_373631dbecee8a91f3ce1193f92e595b
#
_entry.id   373631dbecee8a91f3ce1193f92e595b
#
_cell.length_a   1.000
_cell.length_b   1.000
_cell.length_c   1.000
_cell.angle_alpha   90.00
_cell.angle_beta   90.00
_cell.angle_gamma   90.00
#
_symmetry.space_group_name_H-M   'P 1'
#
loop_
_entity.id
_entity.type
_entity.pdbx_description
1 polymer ?
#
loop_
_entity_poly.entity_id
_entity_poly.type
_entity_poly.pdbx_seq_one_letter_code
_entity_poly.pdbx_strand_id
1 'polypeptide(L)'
;EYGDKISSDSEKSKQLDFSNNLVGNVKQEHQVEDHIWHKKPDPELPTLFGWVGSCTNAYVKTLSQMRRFNPAAEKEKIVTKVMLNSAWIVNSIAGDFNPLHMHNGMLSAAGWLKMPPSVEKDEEREQAGWIEFMHGVPQSLVEFKYPVKPHVGQLFLFPAWLVHEVYPFRGKGIRRTLSFNLDVDLESAIAMKERGI
;
A
#
# COMPACT_ATOMS: atom_id res chain seq x y z
N GLU A 1 -7.14 -16.15 4.25
CA GLU A 1 -7.48 -16.82 5.55
C GLU A 1 -7.48 -15.87 6.76
N TYR A 2 -6.37 -15.09 7.02
CA TYR A 2 -6.30 -14.21 8.20
C TYR A 2 -7.45 -13.19 8.22
N GLY A 3 -7.64 -12.45 7.14
CA GLY A 3 -8.72 -11.47 7.03
C GLY A 3 -10.14 -12.11 7.08
N ASP A 4 -10.30 -13.36 6.64
CA ASP A 4 -11.59 -14.05 6.77
C ASP A 4 -11.88 -14.44 8.22
N LYS A 5 -10.85 -14.88 8.95
CA LYS A 5 -10.96 -15.21 10.39
C LYS A 5 -11.34 -13.99 11.22
N ILE A 6 -10.71 -12.83 10.99
CA ILE A 6 -11.08 -11.60 11.70
C ILE A 6 -12.51 -11.20 11.38
N SER A 7 -12.88 -11.19 10.10
CA SER A 7 -14.23 -10.75 9.68
C SER A 7 -15.36 -11.67 10.16
N SER A 8 -15.07 -12.95 10.47
CA SER A 8 -16.04 -13.92 10.99
C SER A 8 -16.13 -13.95 12.52
N ASP A 9 -15.18 -13.38 13.23
CA ASP A 9 -15.15 -13.30 14.69
C ASP A 9 -15.53 -11.89 15.14
N SER A 10 -16.74 -11.74 15.70
CA SER A 10 -17.29 -10.43 16.07
C SER A 10 -16.50 -9.72 17.18
N GLU A 11 -15.94 -10.46 18.12
CA GLU A 11 -15.15 -9.87 19.21
C GLU A 11 -13.79 -9.41 18.71
N LYS A 12 -13.12 -10.25 17.93
CA LYS A 12 -11.83 -9.93 17.32
C LYS A 12 -11.97 -8.79 16.31
N SER A 13 -13.04 -8.76 15.54
CA SER A 13 -13.35 -7.66 14.61
C SER A 13 -13.46 -6.31 15.32
N LYS A 14 -14.15 -6.25 16.46
CA LYS A 14 -14.26 -5.04 17.28
C LYS A 14 -12.92 -4.65 17.93
N GLN A 15 -12.17 -5.62 18.44
CA GLN A 15 -10.87 -5.37 19.06
C GLN A 15 -9.85 -4.78 18.09
N LEU A 16 -9.87 -5.22 16.84
CA LEU A 16 -8.95 -4.79 15.79
C LEU A 16 -9.52 -3.68 14.90
N ASP A 17 -10.68 -3.12 15.24
CA ASP A 17 -11.29 -2.05 14.46
C ASP A 17 -10.36 -0.84 14.35
N PHE A 18 -10.02 -0.49 13.12
CA PHE A 18 -9.12 0.61 12.75
C PHE A 18 -9.83 1.74 12.00
N SER A 19 -11.12 1.59 11.75
CA SER A 19 -11.92 2.49 10.90
C SER A 19 -11.90 3.96 11.36
N ASN A 20 -11.85 4.20 12.67
CA ASN A 20 -11.75 5.55 13.24
C ASN A 20 -10.44 6.29 12.93
N ASN A 21 -9.43 5.60 12.42
CA ASN A 21 -8.14 6.17 12.04
C ASN A 21 -8.05 6.51 10.55
N LEU A 22 -9.10 6.20 9.78
CA LEU A 22 -9.12 6.29 8.34
C LEU A 22 -10.25 7.22 7.87
N VAL A 23 -10.06 7.82 6.70
CA VAL A 23 -11.02 8.80 6.14
C VAL A 23 -12.07 8.16 5.22
N GLY A 24 -11.95 6.85 4.97
CA GLY A 24 -12.82 6.11 4.06
C GLY A 24 -14.26 5.96 4.58
N ASN A 25 -15.20 5.79 3.65
CA ASN A 25 -16.53 5.32 3.96
C ASN A 25 -16.56 3.79 3.83
N VAL A 26 -15.81 3.13 4.68
CA VAL A 26 -15.66 1.67 4.72
C VAL A 26 -15.98 1.17 6.13
N LYS A 27 -16.76 0.10 6.24
CA LYS A 27 -17.27 -0.39 7.51
C LYS A 27 -16.39 -1.45 8.18
N GLN A 28 -15.44 -2.02 7.47
CA GLN A 28 -14.62 -3.11 7.96
C GLN A 28 -13.14 -2.86 7.64
N GLU A 29 -12.50 -2.18 8.55
CA GLU A 29 -11.07 -1.88 8.51
C GLU A 29 -10.43 -2.40 9.79
N HIS A 30 -9.52 -3.37 9.68
CA HIS A 30 -8.97 -4.07 10.82
C HIS A 30 -7.45 -3.95 10.86
N GLN A 31 -6.90 -3.57 12.00
CA GLN A 31 -5.46 -3.59 12.23
C GLN A 31 -4.90 -5.01 12.03
N VAL A 32 -3.74 -5.10 11.40
CA VAL A 32 -3.01 -6.36 11.28
C VAL A 32 -2.11 -6.56 12.50
N GLU A 33 -2.30 -7.68 13.19
CA GLU A 33 -1.52 -8.04 14.37
C GLU A 33 -0.04 -8.26 14.01
N ASP A 34 0.85 -7.77 14.86
CA ASP A 34 2.30 -7.76 14.60
C ASP A 34 2.88 -9.14 14.27
N HIS A 35 2.41 -10.19 14.94
CA HIS A 35 2.89 -11.55 14.70
C HIS A 35 2.68 -12.07 13.27
N ILE A 36 1.71 -11.51 12.52
CA ILE A 36 1.44 -11.89 11.11
C ILE A 36 2.60 -11.46 10.21
N TRP A 37 3.23 -10.33 10.51
CA TRP A 37 4.34 -9.79 9.72
C TRP A 37 5.60 -10.64 9.82
N HIS A 38 5.80 -11.31 10.95
CA HIS A 38 6.98 -12.09 11.25
C HIS A 38 6.77 -13.62 11.09
N LYS A 39 5.54 -14.05 10.82
CA LYS A 39 5.24 -15.45 10.58
C LYS A 39 5.73 -15.88 9.20
N LYS A 40 6.49 -16.97 9.14
CA LYS A 40 6.84 -17.62 7.87
C LYS A 40 5.64 -18.44 7.37
N PRO A 41 5.14 -18.20 6.16
CA PRO A 41 4.09 -19.02 5.56
C PRO A 41 4.61 -20.42 5.20
N ASP A 42 5.89 -20.50 4.84
CA ASP A 42 6.65 -21.69 4.46
C ASP A 42 8.11 -21.49 4.89
N PRO A 43 8.85 -22.51 5.32
CA PRO A 43 10.26 -22.41 5.72
C PRO A 43 11.17 -21.78 4.66
N GLU A 44 10.88 -22.00 3.38
CA GLU A 44 11.68 -21.49 2.27
C GLU A 44 11.30 -20.07 1.83
N LEU A 45 10.14 -19.57 2.25
CA LEU A 45 9.66 -18.24 1.91
C LEU A 45 10.07 -17.22 2.98
N PRO A 46 10.30 -15.95 2.59
CA PRO A 46 10.52 -14.88 3.55
C PRO A 46 9.25 -14.64 4.37
N THR A 47 9.41 -14.01 5.54
CA THR A 47 8.29 -13.41 6.25
C THR A 47 7.68 -12.29 5.41
N LEU A 48 6.42 -11.89 5.67
CA LEU A 48 5.81 -10.77 4.99
C LEU A 48 6.66 -9.49 5.18
N PHE A 49 7.16 -9.26 6.39
CA PHE A 49 8.04 -8.11 6.68
C PHE A 49 9.36 -8.18 5.90
N GLY A 50 10.01 -9.33 5.80
CA GLY A 50 11.24 -9.51 5.02
C GLY A 50 11.01 -9.26 3.52
N TRP A 51 9.87 -9.72 3.00
CA TRP A 51 9.51 -9.46 1.60
C TRP A 51 9.26 -7.96 1.35
N VAL A 52 8.52 -7.28 2.24
CA VAL A 52 8.29 -5.82 2.18
C VAL A 52 9.62 -5.06 2.23
N GLY A 53 10.54 -5.47 3.09
CA GLY A 53 11.90 -4.90 3.15
C GLY A 53 12.64 -5.00 1.83
N SER A 54 12.57 -6.16 1.17
CA SER A 54 13.17 -6.37 -0.16
C SER A 54 12.53 -5.48 -1.24
N CYS A 55 11.21 -5.35 -1.24
CA CYS A 55 10.50 -4.45 -2.15
C CYS A 55 10.88 -2.98 -1.90
N THR A 56 10.99 -2.56 -0.65
CA THR A 56 11.39 -1.21 -0.25
C THR A 56 12.81 -0.89 -0.72
N ASN A 57 13.75 -1.83 -0.55
CA ASN A 57 15.11 -1.67 -1.08
C ASN A 57 15.14 -1.52 -2.60
N ALA A 58 14.39 -2.35 -3.32
CA ALA A 58 14.29 -2.26 -4.78
C ALA A 58 13.70 -0.92 -5.23
N TYR A 59 12.65 -0.44 -4.54
CA TYR A 59 12.01 0.84 -4.82
C TYR A 59 12.99 2.01 -4.63
N VAL A 60 13.67 2.10 -3.48
CA VAL A 60 14.62 3.17 -3.17
C VAL A 60 15.81 3.14 -4.14
N LYS A 61 16.33 1.94 -4.44
CA LYS A 61 17.41 1.78 -5.43
C LYS A 61 17.00 2.31 -6.81
N THR A 62 15.80 1.96 -7.27
CA THR A 62 15.28 2.42 -8.55
C THR A 62 15.15 3.95 -8.58
N LEU A 63 14.58 4.55 -7.53
CA LEU A 63 14.44 6.00 -7.43
C LEU A 63 15.79 6.72 -7.42
N SER A 64 16.78 6.18 -6.69
CA SER A 64 18.12 6.80 -6.62
C SER A 64 18.87 6.77 -7.95
N GLN A 65 18.54 5.79 -8.81
CA GLN A 65 19.08 5.70 -10.18
C GLN A 65 18.35 6.59 -11.18
N MET A 66 17.14 7.03 -10.87
CA MET A 66 16.36 7.95 -11.69
C MET A 66 16.81 9.40 -11.52
N ARG A 67 17.98 9.77 -12.06
CA ARG A 67 18.59 11.11 -11.97
C ARG A 67 17.66 12.27 -12.33
N ARG A 68 16.59 12.02 -13.08
CA ARG A 68 15.58 13.02 -13.46
C ARG A 68 14.80 13.57 -12.28
N PHE A 69 14.66 12.81 -11.19
CA PHE A 69 13.86 13.20 -10.02
C PHE A 69 14.66 13.83 -8.89
N ASN A 70 15.99 13.65 -8.89
CA ASN A 70 16.86 14.30 -7.93
C ASN A 70 18.23 14.58 -8.57
N PRO A 71 18.38 15.67 -9.32
CA PRO A 71 19.67 16.04 -9.94
C PRO A 71 20.77 16.28 -8.90
N ALA A 72 20.43 16.55 -7.63
CA ALA A 72 21.38 16.68 -6.52
C ALA A 72 21.74 15.33 -5.87
N ALA A 73 21.06 14.22 -6.20
CA ALA A 73 21.40 12.91 -5.69
C ALA A 73 22.56 12.32 -6.50
N GLU A 74 23.74 12.82 -6.27
CA GLU A 74 24.98 12.27 -6.86
C GLU A 74 25.33 10.89 -6.32
N LYS A 75 24.61 10.40 -5.31
CA LYS A 75 24.96 9.19 -4.54
C LYS A 75 23.78 8.24 -4.43
N GLU A 76 24.02 6.98 -4.74
CA GLU A 76 23.06 5.92 -4.52
C GLU A 76 22.65 5.87 -3.04
N LYS A 77 21.35 5.80 -2.79
CA LYS A 77 20.80 5.62 -1.43
C LYS A 77 20.53 4.15 -1.15
N ILE A 78 20.83 3.75 0.06
CA ILE A 78 20.62 2.40 0.57
C ILE A 78 19.66 2.48 1.75
N VAL A 79 18.69 1.58 1.78
CA VAL A 79 17.81 1.39 2.94
C VAL A 79 18.59 0.60 3.99
N THR A 80 18.82 1.22 5.14
CA THR A 80 19.51 0.58 6.27
C THR A 80 18.53 -0.01 7.27
N LYS A 81 17.31 0.54 7.33
CA LYS A 81 16.26 0.07 8.21
C LYS A 81 14.90 0.36 7.63
N VAL A 82 13.97 -0.58 7.80
CA VAL A 82 12.54 -0.41 7.50
C VAL A 82 11.77 -0.53 8.81
N MET A 83 10.89 0.42 9.07
CA MET A 83 10.05 0.48 10.25
C MET A 83 8.58 0.48 9.83
N LEU A 84 7.81 -0.48 10.32
CA LEU A 84 6.37 -0.56 10.09
C LEU A 84 5.66 0.34 11.09
N ASN A 85 5.00 1.40 10.63
CA ASN A 85 4.27 2.35 11.48
C ASN A 85 2.85 1.88 11.77
N SER A 86 2.17 1.39 10.74
CA SER A 86 0.79 0.88 10.84
C SER A 86 0.49 -0.07 9.70
N ALA A 87 -0.42 -1.00 9.93
CA ALA A 87 -0.89 -1.91 8.90
C ALA A 87 -2.34 -2.33 9.16
N TRP A 88 -3.14 -2.38 8.11
CA TRP A 88 -4.55 -2.73 8.23
C TRP A 88 -5.07 -3.44 6.99
N ILE A 89 -6.14 -4.20 7.18
CA ILE A 89 -6.92 -4.80 6.10
C ILE A 89 -8.19 -4.01 5.92
N VAL A 90 -8.47 -3.63 4.69
CA VAL A 90 -9.70 -2.94 4.25
C VAL A 90 -10.58 -3.96 3.53
N ASN A 91 -11.78 -4.19 4.04
CA ASN A 91 -12.81 -4.98 3.37
C ASN A 91 -13.91 -4.04 2.84
N SER A 92 -13.81 -3.65 1.59
CA SER A 92 -14.82 -2.82 0.93
C SER A 92 -15.90 -3.67 0.29
N ILE A 93 -17.13 -3.26 0.45
CA ILE A 93 -18.31 -3.78 -0.25
C ILE A 93 -18.83 -2.77 -1.28
N ALA A 94 -19.86 -3.13 -2.02
CA ALA A 94 -20.46 -2.23 -3.01
C ALA A 94 -20.87 -0.88 -2.39
N GLY A 95 -20.43 0.21 -3.01
CA GLY A 95 -20.65 1.58 -2.57
C GLY A 95 -19.59 2.14 -1.62
N ASP A 96 -18.74 1.32 -1.04
CA ASP A 96 -17.62 1.79 -0.21
C ASP A 96 -16.54 2.46 -1.08
N PHE A 97 -15.96 3.53 -0.55
CA PHE A 97 -14.92 4.31 -1.22
C PHE A 97 -13.98 4.96 -0.21
N ASN A 98 -12.79 5.32 -0.64
CA ASN A 98 -11.91 6.22 0.09
C ASN A 98 -11.80 7.54 -0.68
N PRO A 99 -12.14 8.68 -0.06
CA PRO A 99 -12.00 9.99 -0.68
C PRO A 99 -10.51 10.33 -0.86
N LEU A 100 -10.24 11.44 -1.53
CA LEU A 100 -8.88 11.98 -1.66
C LEU A 100 -8.20 12.12 -0.31
N HIS A 101 -7.04 11.46 -0.16
CA HIS A 101 -6.25 11.49 1.07
C HIS A 101 -4.78 11.19 0.80
N MET A 102 -3.97 11.32 1.83
CA MET A 102 -2.57 10.90 1.91
C MET A 102 -2.31 10.28 3.28
N HIS A 103 -1.17 9.65 3.44
CA HIS A 103 -0.79 8.96 4.66
C HIS A 103 0.36 9.64 5.39
N ASN A 104 0.54 9.27 6.66
CA ASN A 104 1.72 9.60 7.44
C ASN A 104 2.84 8.59 7.14
N GLY A 105 4.10 9.00 7.40
CA GLY A 105 5.28 8.19 7.12
C GLY A 105 5.96 8.58 5.81
N MET A 106 6.96 7.82 5.41
CA MET A 106 7.71 8.06 4.18
C MET A 106 7.11 7.32 2.98
N LEU A 107 6.72 6.08 3.18
CA LEU A 107 6.13 5.22 2.16
C LEU A 107 4.80 4.64 2.64
N SER A 108 3.91 4.43 1.71
CA SER A 108 2.64 3.72 1.91
C SER A 108 2.50 2.62 0.87
N ALA A 109 1.63 1.65 1.15
CA ALA A 109 1.38 0.56 0.24
C ALA A 109 -0.08 0.14 0.20
N ALA A 110 -0.49 -0.38 -0.96
CA ALA A 110 -1.77 -1.04 -1.16
C ALA A 110 -1.55 -2.36 -1.92
N GLY A 111 -1.96 -3.46 -1.33
CA GLY A 111 -1.87 -4.80 -1.91
C GLY A 111 -3.23 -5.48 -1.94
N TRP A 112 -3.61 -6.05 -3.09
CA TRP A 112 -4.93 -6.63 -3.26
C TRP A 112 -4.94 -8.14 -2.99
N LEU A 113 -5.72 -8.54 -1.99
CA LEU A 113 -5.83 -9.93 -1.52
C LEU A 113 -7.08 -10.63 -2.06
N LYS A 114 -8.14 -9.87 -2.39
CA LYS A 114 -9.39 -10.37 -2.92
C LYS A 114 -10.07 -9.30 -3.76
N MET A 115 -10.72 -9.71 -4.83
CA MET A 115 -11.40 -8.82 -5.76
C MET A 115 -12.79 -9.33 -6.09
N PRO A 116 -13.83 -8.47 -6.11
CA PRO A 116 -15.14 -8.87 -6.58
C PRO A 116 -15.14 -9.09 -8.10
N PRO A 117 -15.91 -10.06 -8.61
CA PRO A 117 -15.95 -10.38 -10.04
C PRO A 117 -16.26 -9.18 -10.94
N SER A 118 -17.10 -8.26 -10.49
CA SER A 118 -17.47 -7.07 -11.26
C SER A 118 -16.29 -6.13 -11.53
N VAL A 119 -15.34 -6.01 -10.57
CA VAL A 119 -14.12 -5.21 -10.75
C VAL A 119 -13.07 -5.97 -11.55
N GLU A 120 -12.93 -7.28 -11.30
CA GLU A 120 -11.92 -8.12 -11.96
C GLU A 120 -12.18 -8.24 -13.47
N LYS A 121 -13.45 -8.37 -13.86
CA LYS A 121 -13.87 -8.58 -15.25
C LYS A 121 -14.29 -7.31 -16.00
N ASP A 122 -14.19 -6.14 -15.37
CA ASP A 122 -14.68 -4.86 -15.92
C ASP A 122 -16.17 -4.91 -16.33
N GLU A 123 -16.99 -5.60 -15.55
CA GLU A 123 -18.43 -5.71 -15.81
C GLU A 123 -19.20 -4.42 -15.49
N GLU A 124 -18.52 -3.43 -14.92
CA GLU A 124 -19.06 -2.12 -14.60
C GLU A 124 -18.45 -1.02 -15.46
N ARG A 125 -18.79 0.23 -15.11
CA ARG A 125 -18.13 1.38 -15.72
C ARG A 125 -16.64 1.37 -15.45
N GLU A 126 -15.90 1.91 -16.36
CA GLU A 126 -14.45 2.11 -16.25
C GLU A 126 -14.06 2.75 -14.90
N GLN A 127 -12.98 2.25 -14.31
CA GLN A 127 -12.42 2.66 -13.04
C GLN A 127 -13.22 2.27 -11.77
N ALA A 128 -14.33 1.53 -11.87
CA ALA A 128 -15.05 1.05 -10.70
C ALA A 128 -14.15 0.19 -9.79
N GLY A 129 -14.01 0.58 -8.51
CA GLY A 129 -13.15 -0.09 -7.54
C GLY A 129 -11.64 0.10 -7.73
N TRP A 130 -11.22 0.95 -8.68
CA TRP A 130 -9.80 1.26 -8.91
C TRP A 130 -9.26 2.24 -7.86
N ILE A 131 -7.95 2.27 -7.71
CA ILE A 131 -7.22 3.34 -7.03
C ILE A 131 -6.76 4.36 -8.07
N GLU A 132 -6.87 5.64 -7.77
CA GLU A 132 -6.35 6.72 -8.62
C GLU A 132 -5.35 7.55 -7.83
N PHE A 133 -4.15 7.66 -8.35
CA PHE A 133 -3.11 8.54 -7.81
C PHE A 133 -3.13 9.88 -8.51
N MET A 134 -2.82 10.95 -7.76
CA MET A 134 -2.76 12.31 -8.29
C MET A 134 -1.41 12.94 -7.99
N HIS A 135 -0.75 13.46 -9.03
CA HIS A 135 0.51 14.17 -8.88
C HIS A 135 0.56 15.39 -9.79
N GLY A 136 0.79 16.55 -9.20
CA GLY A 136 0.75 17.83 -9.91
C GLY A 136 -0.59 18.55 -9.77
N VAL A 137 -0.84 19.48 -10.67
CA VAL A 137 -2.08 20.27 -10.73
C VAL A 137 -2.72 20.11 -12.11
N PRO A 138 -4.06 20.19 -12.21
CA PRO A 138 -4.74 20.17 -13.50
C PRO A 138 -4.23 21.28 -14.42
N GLN A 139 -3.72 20.90 -15.57
CA GLN A 139 -3.26 21.82 -16.61
C GLN A 139 -3.66 21.30 -17.98
N SER A 140 -3.82 22.19 -18.94
CA SER A 140 -4.08 21.79 -20.33
C SER A 140 -2.92 20.97 -20.87
N LEU A 141 -3.21 19.84 -21.50
CA LEU A 141 -2.25 18.93 -22.15
C LEU A 141 -1.29 18.20 -21.19
N VAL A 142 -1.59 18.19 -19.89
CA VAL A 142 -0.81 17.45 -18.87
C VAL A 142 -1.74 16.51 -18.10
N GLU A 143 -1.39 15.23 -18.10
CA GLU A 143 -2.05 14.23 -17.28
C GLU A 143 -1.51 14.31 -15.85
N PHE A 144 -2.40 14.42 -14.87
CA PHE A 144 -2.06 14.49 -13.46
C PHE A 144 -2.75 13.39 -12.62
N LYS A 145 -3.63 12.61 -13.27
CA LYS A 145 -4.37 11.50 -12.68
C LYS A 145 -3.89 10.17 -13.27
N TYR A 146 -3.60 9.23 -12.39
CA TYR A 146 -3.05 7.92 -12.75
C TYR A 146 -3.92 6.82 -12.16
N PRO A 147 -5.01 6.43 -12.85
CA PRO A 147 -5.86 5.34 -12.40
C PRO A 147 -5.14 4.00 -12.56
N VAL A 148 -5.25 3.16 -11.55
CA VAL A 148 -4.64 1.84 -11.53
C VAL A 148 -5.72 0.79 -11.26
N LYS A 149 -5.88 -0.13 -12.21
CA LYS A 149 -6.74 -1.31 -12.04
C LYS A 149 -6.11 -2.25 -11.02
N PRO A 150 -6.85 -2.63 -9.97
CA PRO A 150 -6.35 -3.57 -8.98
C PRO A 150 -6.38 -5.02 -9.50
N HIS A 151 -5.31 -5.79 -9.21
CA HIS A 151 -5.26 -7.22 -9.47
C HIS A 151 -4.81 -7.96 -8.22
N VAL A 152 -5.45 -9.10 -7.93
CA VAL A 152 -5.06 -9.94 -6.78
C VAL A 152 -3.59 -10.37 -6.91
N GLY A 153 -2.84 -10.23 -5.82
CA GLY A 153 -1.42 -10.55 -5.76
C GLY A 153 -0.47 -9.39 -6.12
N GLN A 154 -1.00 -8.26 -6.58
CA GLN A 154 -0.19 -7.05 -6.78
C GLN A 154 -0.06 -6.26 -5.48
N LEU A 155 1.10 -5.63 -5.30
CA LEU A 155 1.38 -4.62 -4.28
C LEU A 155 1.95 -3.38 -4.96
N PHE A 156 1.38 -2.22 -4.65
CA PHE A 156 1.94 -0.93 -5.00
C PHE A 156 2.57 -0.30 -3.78
N LEU A 157 3.82 0.13 -3.93
CA LEU A 157 4.55 0.91 -2.93
C LEU A 157 4.74 2.32 -3.49
N PHE A 158 4.37 3.33 -2.72
CA PHE A 158 4.36 4.72 -3.18
C PHE A 158 4.71 5.68 -2.02
N PRO A 159 5.15 6.92 -2.32
CA PRO A 159 5.39 7.93 -1.29
C PRO A 159 4.11 8.20 -0.50
N ALA A 160 4.20 8.24 0.83
CA ALA A 160 3.04 8.45 1.69
C ALA A 160 2.29 9.77 1.44
N TRP A 161 3.00 10.80 0.96
CA TRP A 161 2.44 12.09 0.57
C TRP A 161 1.68 12.07 -0.76
N LEU A 162 1.78 11.00 -1.56
CA LEU A 162 1.10 10.93 -2.86
C LEU A 162 -0.40 10.82 -2.66
N VAL A 163 -1.10 11.87 -3.07
CA VAL A 163 -2.57 11.97 -2.95
C VAL A 163 -3.22 10.89 -3.81
N HIS A 164 -4.20 10.21 -3.24
CA HIS A 164 -4.93 9.16 -3.95
C HIS A 164 -6.35 9.01 -3.42
N GLU A 165 -7.19 8.37 -4.22
CA GLU A 165 -8.55 8.00 -3.89
C GLU A 165 -8.86 6.58 -4.36
N VAL A 166 -9.92 6.00 -3.84
CA VAL A 166 -10.40 4.69 -4.27
C VAL A 166 -11.87 4.79 -4.64
N TYR A 167 -12.16 4.48 -5.88
CA TYR A 167 -13.51 4.54 -6.43
C TYR A 167 -14.41 3.44 -5.85
N PRO A 168 -15.70 3.75 -5.65
CA PRO A 168 -16.68 2.72 -5.31
C PRO A 168 -16.89 1.77 -6.49
N PHE A 169 -17.37 0.58 -6.17
CA PHE A 169 -17.84 -0.41 -7.14
C PHE A 169 -19.26 -0.85 -6.81
N ARG A 170 -19.86 -1.61 -7.72
CA ARG A 170 -21.19 -2.21 -7.55
C ARG A 170 -21.07 -3.73 -7.61
N GLY A 171 -22.20 -4.41 -7.41
CA GLY A 171 -22.25 -5.88 -7.46
C GLY A 171 -21.91 -6.54 -6.13
N LYS A 172 -21.88 -7.87 -6.13
CA LYS A 172 -21.64 -8.68 -4.95
C LYS A 172 -20.16 -9.00 -4.79
N GLY A 173 -19.71 -9.15 -3.56
CA GLY A 173 -18.36 -9.56 -3.22
C GLY A 173 -17.64 -8.52 -2.38
N ILE A 174 -16.39 -8.83 -2.03
CA ILE A 174 -15.54 -8.01 -1.17
C ILE A 174 -14.26 -7.70 -1.94
N ARG A 175 -13.88 -6.42 -1.98
CA ARG A 175 -12.53 -6.00 -2.32
C ARG A 175 -11.73 -5.95 -1.02
N ARG A 176 -10.74 -6.83 -0.89
CA ARG A 176 -9.85 -6.85 0.28
C ARG A 176 -8.48 -6.32 -0.10
N THR A 177 -8.07 -5.28 0.60
CA THR A 177 -6.76 -4.65 0.44
C THR A 177 -5.96 -4.77 1.73
N LEU A 178 -4.68 -5.12 1.65
CA LEU A 178 -3.70 -4.93 2.71
C LEU A 178 -3.05 -3.58 2.49
N SER A 179 -3.13 -2.70 3.47
CA SER A 179 -2.48 -1.39 3.46
C SER A 179 -1.52 -1.28 4.63
N PHE A 180 -0.42 -0.53 4.45
CA PHE A 180 0.53 -0.27 5.51
C PHE A 180 1.35 0.99 5.23
N ASN A 181 1.89 1.60 6.28
CA ASN A 181 2.77 2.75 6.24
C ASN A 181 4.14 2.39 6.81
N LEU A 182 5.18 2.91 6.19
CA LEU A 182 6.57 2.65 6.54
C LEU A 182 7.34 3.95 6.71
N ASP A 183 8.31 3.91 7.62
CA ASP A 183 9.47 4.79 7.61
C ASP A 183 10.72 4.01 7.22
N VAL A 184 11.69 4.69 6.63
CA VAL A 184 12.95 4.09 6.19
C VAL A 184 14.12 4.97 6.56
N ASP A 185 15.15 4.38 7.13
CA ASP A 185 16.45 5.05 7.28
C ASP A 185 17.23 4.88 5.98
N LEU A 186 17.72 5.98 5.44
CA LEU A 186 18.45 6.03 4.18
C LEU A 186 19.86 6.54 4.42
N GLU A 187 20.85 5.81 3.92
CA GLU A 187 22.23 6.25 3.90
C GLU A 187 22.80 6.32 2.50
N SER A 188 23.84 7.11 2.32
CA SER A 188 24.63 7.11 1.09
C SER A 188 25.49 5.85 1.01
N ALA A 189 25.47 5.14 -0.10
CA ALA A 189 26.35 3.99 -0.33
C ALA A 189 27.84 4.31 -0.15
N ILE A 190 28.25 5.53 -0.49
CA ILE A 190 29.64 6.01 -0.30
C ILE A 190 29.93 6.15 1.20
N ALA A 191 29.03 6.77 1.97
CA ALA A 191 29.22 6.94 3.42
C ALA A 191 29.32 5.60 4.17
N MET A 192 28.60 4.57 3.73
CA MET A 192 28.72 3.21 4.29
C MET A 192 30.09 2.59 3.95
N LYS A 193 30.52 2.69 2.69
CA LYS A 193 31.82 2.16 2.26
C LYS A 193 33.00 2.85 2.99
N GLU A 194 32.90 4.16 3.24
CA GLU A 194 33.91 4.92 4.02
C GLU A 194 33.96 4.46 5.49
N ARG A 195 32.87 3.94 6.03
CA ARG A 195 32.81 3.38 7.38
C ARG A 195 33.17 1.87 7.44
N GLY A 196 33.46 1.23 6.30
CA GLY A 196 33.84 -0.17 6.23
C GLY A 196 32.66 -1.15 6.46
N ILE A 197 31.43 -0.71 6.17
CA ILE A 197 30.20 -1.52 6.28
C ILE A 197 29.73 -1.94 4.88
#